data_c3415291e11d30e36d503b7b7d0a29b5
#
_entry.id   c3415291e11d30e36d503b7b7d0a29b5
#
_cell.length_a   1.000
_cell.length_b   1.000
_cell.length_c   1.000
_cell.angle_alpha   90.00
_cell.angle_beta   90.00
_cell.angle_gamma   90.00
#
_symmetry.space_group_name_H-M   'P 1'
#
loop_
_entity.id
_entity.type
_entity.pdbx_description
1 polymer ?
#
loop_
_entity_poly.entity_id
_entity_poly.type
_entity_poly.pdbx_seq_one_letter_code
_entity_poly.pdbx_strand_id
1 'polypeptide(L)'
;YEGRGLDQPGFPYAFSWQEDGLTRYMEYPVLAGMFQGLMGWIARHTYGLVEWAGVPAAGWYFGLTALVMACIWVGVIYMVYLLVGNRTWDTILVAASPLIIIHAFSNWDIPAIAFAVGALLAISRHRPWLAGILIGLGTAFKLWPIFLLGAFFVLAWRSRRWDAFAK
;
A
#
# COMPACT_ATOMS: atom_id res chain seq x y z
N TYR A 1 4.76 6.76 15.42
CA TYR A 1 3.41 6.80 15.99
C TYR A 1 3.32 7.96 16.97
N GLU A 2 3.91 7.81 18.13
CA GLU A 2 4.05 8.89 19.11
C GLU A 2 4.93 10.02 18.56
N GLY A 3 4.60 11.26 18.88
CA GLY A 3 5.32 12.43 18.39
C GLY A 3 5.05 12.80 16.92
N ARG A 4 4.29 11.98 16.17
CA ARG A 4 3.85 12.31 14.80
C ARG A 4 2.34 12.55 14.72
N GLY A 5 1.65 12.70 15.85
CA GLY A 5 0.22 12.98 15.93
C GLY A 5 -0.70 11.79 15.63
N LEU A 6 -0.17 10.60 15.33
CA LEU A 6 -0.99 9.41 15.05
C LEU A 6 -1.54 8.77 16.33
N ASP A 7 -1.01 9.14 17.47
CA ASP A 7 -1.46 8.80 18.83
C ASP A 7 -2.58 9.72 19.33
N GLN A 8 -2.93 10.78 18.58
CA GLN A 8 -3.93 11.77 18.97
C GLN A 8 -5.13 11.74 18.01
N PRO A 9 -6.34 12.14 18.48
CA PRO A 9 -7.49 12.31 17.60
C PRO A 9 -7.28 13.52 16.68
N GLY A 10 -7.49 13.34 15.37
CA GLY A 10 -7.38 14.45 14.41
C GLY A 10 -7.02 13.98 13.02
N PHE A 11 -6.86 14.94 12.12
CA PHE A 11 -6.51 14.69 10.74
C PHE A 11 -4.99 14.58 10.60
N PRO A 12 -4.42 13.50 10.03
CA PRO A 12 -2.98 13.25 10.03
C PRO A 12 -2.11 14.38 9.46
N TYR A 13 -2.63 15.14 8.50
CA TYR A 13 -1.91 16.25 7.88
C TYR A 13 -2.02 17.58 8.65
N ALA A 14 -2.83 17.63 9.69
CA ALA A 14 -2.94 18.82 10.56
C ALA A 14 -1.85 18.83 11.65
N PHE A 15 -1.13 17.72 11.85
CA PHE A 15 -0.09 17.62 12.86
C PHE A 15 1.28 18.00 12.30
N SER A 16 2.07 18.64 13.16
CA SER A 16 3.50 18.89 12.92
C SER A 16 4.32 18.40 14.11
N TRP A 17 5.58 18.07 13.86
CA TRP A 17 6.53 17.71 14.92
C TRP A 17 7.87 18.38 14.68
N GLN A 18 8.70 18.46 15.73
CA GLN A 18 10.05 19.00 15.62
C GLN A 18 11.04 17.83 15.49
N GLU A 19 11.91 17.90 14.47
CA GLU A 19 12.96 16.93 14.21
C GLU A 19 14.19 17.70 13.71
N ASP A 20 15.30 17.58 14.41
CA ASP A 20 16.56 18.30 14.12
C ASP A 20 16.40 19.82 13.99
N GLY A 21 15.54 20.42 14.82
CA GLY A 21 15.27 21.86 14.79
C GLY A 21 14.38 22.32 13.63
N LEU A 22 13.86 21.41 12.83
CA LEU A 22 12.95 21.70 11.70
C LEU A 22 11.53 21.24 12.05
N THR A 23 10.54 22.05 11.64
CA THR A 23 9.14 21.64 11.74
C THR A 23 8.82 20.71 10.58
N ARG A 24 8.45 19.47 10.90
CA ARG A 24 8.07 18.42 9.95
C ARG A 24 6.55 18.25 9.91
N TYR A 25 6.05 17.86 8.76
CA TYR A 25 4.64 17.52 8.51
C TYR A 25 4.57 16.12 7.88
N MET A 26 3.35 15.61 7.73
CA MET A 26 3.12 14.36 7.00
C MET A 26 3.55 14.52 5.53
N GLU A 27 4.60 13.81 5.12
CA GLU A 27 5.21 13.90 3.79
C GLU A 27 4.67 12.86 2.80
N TYR A 28 3.87 11.90 3.27
CA TYR A 28 3.31 10.85 2.42
C TYR A 28 2.14 11.37 1.58
N PRO A 29 1.88 10.75 0.39
CA PRO A 29 0.68 11.04 -0.39
C PRO A 29 -0.60 10.76 0.41
N VAL A 30 -1.73 11.35 -0.03
CA VAL A 30 -2.96 11.46 0.74
C VAL A 30 -3.46 10.12 1.28
N LEU A 31 -3.54 9.08 0.46
CA LEU A 31 -4.05 7.78 0.92
C LEU A 31 -3.11 7.09 1.91
N ALA A 32 -1.80 7.28 1.79
CA ALA A 32 -0.86 6.71 2.76
C ALA A 32 -1.00 7.37 4.13
N GLY A 33 -1.12 8.70 4.19
CA GLY A 33 -1.36 9.42 5.44
C GLY A 33 -2.72 9.08 6.06
N MET A 34 -3.77 8.97 5.25
CA MET A 34 -5.10 8.54 5.71
C MET A 34 -5.08 7.12 6.26
N PHE A 35 -4.37 6.21 5.60
CA PHE A 35 -4.20 4.84 6.07
C PHE A 35 -3.46 4.79 7.43
N GLN A 36 -2.38 5.55 7.57
CA GLN A 36 -1.65 5.67 8.84
C GLN A 36 -2.55 6.23 9.95
N GLY A 37 -3.34 7.26 9.65
CA GLY A 37 -4.30 7.84 10.58
C GLY A 37 -5.39 6.86 10.99
N LEU A 38 -5.92 6.08 10.04
CA LEU A 38 -6.89 5.01 10.31
C LEU A 38 -6.30 3.95 11.24
N MET A 39 -5.08 3.49 10.96
CA MET A 39 -4.40 2.52 11.82
C MET A 39 -4.13 3.09 13.21
N GLY A 40 -3.77 4.38 13.31
CA GLY A 40 -3.62 5.09 14.59
C GLY A 40 -4.95 5.16 15.35
N TRP A 41 -6.04 5.46 14.65
CA TRP A 41 -7.38 5.48 15.24
C TRP A 41 -7.78 4.09 15.78
N ILE A 42 -7.59 3.01 14.99
CA ILE A 42 -7.87 1.63 15.42
C ILE A 42 -7.00 1.28 16.65
N ALA A 43 -5.70 1.57 16.58
CA ALA A 43 -4.78 1.26 17.67
C ALA A 43 -5.21 1.92 18.99
N ARG A 44 -5.59 3.19 18.98
CA ARG A 44 -6.08 3.91 20.17
C ARG A 44 -7.34 3.27 20.76
N HIS A 45 -8.32 2.94 19.90
CA HIS A 45 -9.60 2.39 20.39
C HIS A 45 -9.50 0.94 20.86
N THR A 46 -8.46 0.22 20.44
CA THR A 46 -8.25 -1.19 20.81
C THR A 46 -7.13 -1.39 21.82
N TYR A 47 -6.43 -0.31 22.22
CA TYR A 47 -5.27 -0.41 23.13
C TYR A 47 -5.62 -1.06 24.48
N GLY A 48 -6.78 -0.78 25.04
CA GLY A 48 -7.24 -1.39 26.29
C GLY A 48 -7.30 -2.92 26.26
N LEU A 49 -7.30 -3.55 25.07
CA LEU A 49 -7.26 -5.02 24.96
C LEU A 49 -5.88 -5.62 25.31
N VAL A 50 -4.81 -4.81 25.25
CA VAL A 50 -3.42 -5.27 25.40
C VAL A 50 -2.65 -4.51 26.47
N GLU A 51 -3.18 -3.42 27.00
CA GLU A 51 -2.56 -2.59 28.04
C GLU A 51 -2.19 -3.40 29.28
N TRP A 52 -3.07 -4.32 29.70
CA TRP A 52 -2.86 -5.23 30.82
C TRP A 52 -1.63 -6.14 30.66
N ALA A 53 -1.22 -6.41 29.42
CA ALA A 53 -0.05 -7.23 29.08
C ALA A 53 1.26 -6.41 29.03
N GLY A 54 1.22 -5.09 29.33
CA GLY A 54 2.38 -4.20 29.31
C GLY A 54 2.92 -3.91 27.90
N VAL A 55 2.11 -4.11 26.86
CA VAL A 55 2.50 -3.82 25.46
C VAL A 55 2.54 -2.30 25.26
N PRO A 56 3.67 -1.71 24.80
CA PRO A 56 3.71 -0.28 24.48
C PRO A 56 2.71 0.10 23.39
N ALA A 57 2.09 1.28 23.48
CA ALA A 57 1.11 1.75 22.49
C ALA A 57 1.68 1.78 21.06
N ALA A 58 2.94 2.21 20.90
CA ALA A 58 3.63 2.17 19.61
C ALA A 58 3.81 0.73 19.09
N GLY A 59 4.09 -0.22 19.98
CA GLY A 59 4.20 -1.65 19.65
C GLY A 59 2.86 -2.22 19.17
N TRP A 60 1.76 -1.85 19.83
CA TRP A 60 0.41 -2.25 19.41
C TRP A 60 0.04 -1.68 18.05
N TYR A 61 0.28 -0.39 17.83
CA TYR A 61 0.10 0.25 16.52
C TYR A 61 0.89 -0.48 15.42
N PHE A 62 2.17 -0.77 15.67
CA PHE A 62 3.00 -1.50 14.74
C PHE A 62 2.45 -2.91 14.45
N GLY A 63 2.09 -3.66 15.48
CA GLY A 63 1.56 -5.03 15.34
C GLY A 63 0.28 -5.09 14.53
N LEU A 64 -0.68 -4.18 14.79
CA LEU A 64 -1.91 -4.06 14.01
C LEU A 64 -1.63 -3.70 12.54
N THR A 65 -0.74 -2.74 12.34
CA THR A 65 -0.37 -2.30 11.00
C THR A 65 0.32 -3.44 10.24
N ALA A 66 1.24 -4.14 10.88
CA ALA A 66 1.93 -5.30 10.30
C ALA A 66 0.94 -6.41 9.93
N LEU A 67 -0.05 -6.69 10.77
CA LEU A 67 -1.10 -7.67 10.48
C LEU A 67 -1.90 -7.28 9.23
N VAL A 68 -2.34 -6.03 9.13
CA VAL A 68 -3.09 -5.55 7.97
C VAL A 68 -2.22 -5.60 6.71
N MET A 69 -0.95 -5.19 6.80
CA MET A 69 0.00 -5.29 5.69
C MET A 69 0.22 -6.73 5.25
N ALA A 70 0.34 -7.68 6.19
CA ALA A 70 0.46 -9.11 5.89
C ALA A 70 -0.77 -9.64 5.15
N CYS A 71 -1.99 -9.26 5.58
CA CYS A 71 -3.22 -9.63 4.88
C CYS A 71 -3.25 -9.09 3.45
N ILE A 72 -2.87 -7.82 3.26
CA ILE A 72 -2.78 -7.21 1.91
C ILE A 72 -1.73 -7.96 1.08
N TRP A 73 -0.59 -8.32 1.67
CA TRP A 73 0.47 -9.07 0.98
C TRP A 73 0.01 -10.45 0.52
N VAL A 74 -0.72 -11.18 1.35
CA VAL A 74 -1.36 -12.45 0.94
C VAL A 74 -2.27 -12.23 -0.27
N GLY A 75 -3.04 -11.15 -0.28
CA GLY A 75 -3.84 -10.75 -1.45
C GLY A 75 -2.99 -10.47 -2.70
N VAL A 76 -1.83 -9.82 -2.54
CA VAL A 76 -0.88 -9.60 -3.65
C VAL A 76 -0.36 -10.93 -4.20
N ILE A 77 0.07 -11.84 -3.33
CA ILE A 77 0.53 -13.18 -3.73
C ILE A 77 -0.56 -13.91 -4.53
N TYR A 78 -1.80 -13.85 -4.07
CA TYR A 78 -2.93 -14.44 -4.77
C TYR A 78 -3.18 -13.80 -6.14
N MET A 79 -3.10 -12.48 -6.25
CA MET A 79 -3.23 -11.79 -7.54
C MET A 79 -2.10 -12.16 -8.50
N VAL A 80 -0.86 -12.29 -8.00
CA VAL A 80 0.28 -12.77 -8.81
C VAL A 80 0.05 -14.22 -9.27
N TYR A 81 -0.42 -15.09 -8.38
CA TYR A 81 -0.80 -16.46 -8.74
C TYR A 81 -1.80 -16.50 -9.91
N LEU A 82 -2.79 -15.61 -9.91
CA LEU A 82 -3.77 -15.50 -11.02
C LEU A 82 -3.15 -14.96 -12.32
N LEU A 83 -2.06 -14.19 -12.24
CA LEU A 83 -1.36 -13.62 -13.40
C LEU A 83 -0.39 -14.59 -14.06
N VAL A 84 0.31 -15.43 -13.29
CA VAL A 84 1.37 -16.31 -13.80
C VAL A 84 0.83 -17.55 -14.55
N GLY A 85 -0.46 -17.84 -14.44
CA GLY A 85 -1.12 -18.95 -15.13
C GLY A 85 -0.47 -20.31 -14.81
N ASN A 86 0.06 -20.99 -15.83
CA ASN A 86 0.64 -22.32 -15.66
C ASN A 86 2.01 -22.33 -14.93
N ARG A 87 2.61 -21.14 -14.69
CA ARG A 87 3.90 -21.01 -14.02
C ARG A 87 3.74 -20.72 -12.53
N THR A 88 2.86 -21.45 -11.86
CA THR A 88 2.47 -21.22 -10.46
C THR A 88 3.65 -21.19 -9.48
N TRP A 89 4.73 -21.95 -9.76
CA TRP A 89 5.95 -21.96 -8.96
C TRP A 89 6.67 -20.61 -8.92
N ASP A 90 6.51 -19.75 -9.95
CA ASP A 90 7.11 -18.42 -9.98
C ASP A 90 6.52 -17.52 -8.90
N THR A 91 5.32 -17.84 -8.38
CA THR A 91 4.70 -17.11 -7.25
C THR A 91 5.56 -17.18 -5.98
N ILE A 92 6.35 -18.24 -5.81
CA ILE A 92 7.27 -18.40 -4.66
C ILE A 92 8.32 -17.29 -4.67
N LEU A 93 8.79 -16.83 -5.83
CA LEU A 93 9.77 -15.75 -5.94
C LEU A 93 9.26 -14.44 -5.33
N VAL A 94 7.94 -14.21 -5.42
CA VAL A 94 7.29 -13.07 -4.79
C VAL A 94 7.03 -13.34 -3.31
N ALA A 95 6.44 -14.49 -2.99
CA ALA A 95 6.02 -14.83 -1.62
C ALA A 95 7.18 -14.94 -0.65
N ALA A 96 8.31 -15.53 -1.07
CA ALA A 96 9.48 -15.80 -0.25
C ALA A 96 10.68 -14.89 -0.57
N SER A 97 10.46 -13.75 -1.24
CA SER A 97 11.53 -12.80 -1.54
C SER A 97 12.18 -12.28 -0.24
N PRO A 98 13.51 -12.41 -0.07
CA PRO A 98 14.20 -11.87 1.10
C PRO A 98 14.00 -10.36 1.27
N LEU A 99 13.90 -9.61 0.17
CA LEU A 99 13.64 -8.16 0.19
C LEU A 99 12.27 -7.86 0.83
N ILE A 100 11.25 -8.66 0.52
CA ILE A 100 9.93 -8.49 1.11
C ILE A 100 9.96 -8.84 2.60
N ILE A 101 10.60 -9.93 2.99
CA ILE A 101 10.70 -10.34 4.40
C ILE A 101 11.33 -9.22 5.25
N ILE A 102 12.36 -8.56 4.73
CA ILE A 102 13.09 -7.51 5.45
C ILE A 102 12.33 -6.17 5.42
N HIS A 103 11.74 -5.80 4.28
CA HIS A 103 11.21 -4.45 4.06
C HIS A 103 9.68 -4.34 4.12
N ALA A 104 8.95 -5.45 4.16
CA ALA A 104 7.48 -5.47 4.10
C ALA A 104 6.82 -4.57 5.14
N PHE A 105 7.40 -4.50 6.35
CA PHE A 105 6.81 -3.80 7.49
C PHE A 105 7.55 -2.51 7.87
N SER A 106 8.63 -2.17 7.16
CA SER A 106 9.41 -0.95 7.42
C SER A 106 8.92 0.24 6.59
N ASN A 107 8.11 0.00 5.56
CA ASN A 107 7.64 1.03 4.65
C ASN A 107 6.18 0.77 4.21
N TRP A 108 5.49 1.81 3.71
CA TRP A 108 4.09 1.81 3.29
C TRP A 108 3.91 1.40 1.82
N ASP A 109 4.77 0.50 1.30
CA ASP A 109 4.77 0.11 -0.11
C ASP A 109 3.72 -0.95 -0.45
N ILE A 110 3.39 -1.85 0.49
CA ILE A 110 2.52 -3.00 0.22
C ILE A 110 1.16 -2.62 -0.36
N PRO A 111 0.41 -1.63 0.16
CA PRO A 111 -0.84 -1.22 -0.46
C PRO A 111 -0.67 -0.66 -1.87
N ALA A 112 0.39 0.11 -2.14
CA ALA A 112 0.68 0.62 -3.47
C ALA A 112 1.00 -0.53 -4.46
N ILE A 113 1.75 -1.55 -4.00
CA ILE A 113 2.01 -2.78 -4.76
C ILE A 113 0.70 -3.52 -5.05
N ALA A 114 -0.20 -3.64 -4.07
CA ALA A 114 -1.49 -4.30 -4.25
C ALA A 114 -2.32 -3.62 -5.34
N PHE A 115 -2.39 -2.29 -5.35
CA PHE A 115 -3.07 -1.53 -6.39
C PHE A 115 -2.41 -1.72 -7.77
N ALA A 116 -1.08 -1.70 -7.84
CA ALA A 116 -0.34 -1.88 -9.07
C ALA A 116 -0.55 -3.29 -9.66
N VAL A 117 -0.41 -4.33 -8.85
CA VAL A 117 -0.64 -5.73 -9.28
C VAL A 117 -2.11 -5.95 -9.63
N GLY A 118 -3.03 -5.36 -8.86
CA GLY A 118 -4.46 -5.34 -9.19
C GLY A 118 -4.76 -4.70 -10.55
N ALA A 119 -4.06 -3.61 -10.90
CA ALA A 119 -4.18 -2.96 -12.21
C ALA A 119 -3.70 -3.89 -13.33
N LEU A 120 -2.56 -4.58 -13.16
CA LEU A 120 -2.08 -5.59 -14.11
C LEU A 120 -3.09 -6.73 -14.29
N LEU A 121 -3.68 -7.21 -13.19
CA LEU A 121 -4.72 -8.23 -13.23
C LEU A 121 -5.99 -7.73 -13.92
N ALA A 122 -6.39 -6.47 -13.72
CA ALA A 122 -7.53 -5.86 -14.40
C ALA A 122 -7.32 -5.78 -15.91
N ILE A 123 -6.12 -5.38 -16.36
CA ILE A 123 -5.76 -5.38 -17.80
C ILE A 123 -5.79 -6.81 -18.37
N SER A 124 -5.24 -7.79 -17.68
CA SER A 124 -5.26 -9.19 -18.13
C SER A 124 -6.69 -9.76 -18.26
N ARG A 125 -7.64 -9.19 -17.48
CA ARG A 125 -9.07 -9.52 -17.51
C ARG A 125 -9.90 -8.62 -18.44
N HIS A 126 -9.26 -7.85 -19.32
CA HIS A 126 -9.91 -6.90 -20.25
C HIS A 126 -10.79 -5.85 -19.56
N ARG A 127 -10.36 -5.35 -18.37
CA ARG A 127 -11.05 -4.31 -17.59
C ARG A 127 -10.19 -3.04 -17.45
N PRO A 128 -9.94 -2.30 -18.55
CA PRO A 128 -9.01 -1.16 -18.53
C PRO A 128 -9.45 -0.02 -17.60
N TRP A 129 -10.76 0.25 -17.49
CA TRP A 129 -11.29 1.26 -16.58
C TRP A 129 -10.95 0.97 -15.12
N LEU A 130 -11.03 -0.31 -14.71
CA LEU A 130 -10.65 -0.73 -13.37
C LEU A 130 -9.15 -0.58 -13.14
N ALA A 131 -8.34 -0.89 -14.16
CA ALA A 131 -6.89 -0.66 -14.08
C ALA A 131 -6.56 0.81 -13.88
N GLY A 132 -7.24 1.72 -14.58
CA GLY A 132 -7.07 3.17 -14.40
C GLY A 132 -7.40 3.62 -12.97
N ILE A 133 -8.52 3.17 -12.40
CA ILE A 133 -8.89 3.45 -11.01
C ILE A 133 -7.81 2.92 -10.05
N LEU A 134 -7.36 1.69 -10.22
CA LEU A 134 -6.36 1.08 -9.34
C LEU A 134 -5.00 1.80 -9.44
N ILE A 135 -4.58 2.23 -10.64
CA ILE A 135 -3.38 3.06 -10.80
C ILE A 135 -3.56 4.40 -10.07
N GLY A 136 -4.71 5.05 -10.22
CA GLY A 136 -5.01 6.31 -9.53
C GLY A 136 -4.95 6.16 -8.00
N LEU A 137 -5.57 5.13 -7.44
CA LEU A 137 -5.52 4.82 -6.01
C LEU A 137 -4.10 4.49 -5.55
N GLY A 138 -3.38 3.66 -6.32
CA GLY A 138 -1.99 3.34 -6.04
C GLY A 138 -1.09 4.57 -6.04
N THR A 139 -1.31 5.49 -6.99
CA THR A 139 -0.57 6.77 -7.10
C THR A 139 -0.89 7.69 -5.92
N ALA A 140 -2.15 7.73 -5.48
CA ALA A 140 -2.56 8.49 -4.29
C ALA A 140 -2.01 7.88 -2.99
N PHE A 141 -1.61 6.61 -3.01
CA PHE A 141 -0.92 5.95 -1.89
C PHE A 141 0.59 6.15 -1.94
N LYS A 142 1.18 5.99 -3.13
CA LYS A 142 2.60 6.24 -3.43
C LYS A 142 2.76 6.59 -4.91
N LEU A 143 3.61 7.53 -5.27
CA LEU A 143 3.65 8.12 -6.61
C LEU A 143 4.02 7.13 -7.74
N TRP A 144 4.85 6.11 -7.46
CA TRP A 144 5.43 5.24 -8.49
C TRP A 144 4.42 4.44 -9.35
N PRO A 145 3.20 4.01 -8.89
CA PRO A 145 2.26 3.29 -9.76
C PRO A 145 1.83 4.05 -11.02
N ILE A 146 1.93 5.39 -11.03
CA ILE A 146 1.62 6.18 -12.23
C ILE A 146 2.49 5.80 -13.44
N PHE A 147 3.71 5.30 -13.21
CA PHE A 147 4.60 4.90 -14.29
C PHE A 147 4.09 3.69 -15.09
N LEU A 148 3.13 2.92 -14.55
CA LEU A 148 2.44 1.85 -15.29
C LEU A 148 1.67 2.39 -16.49
N LEU A 149 1.18 3.65 -16.43
CA LEU A 149 0.52 4.28 -17.59
C LEU A 149 1.47 4.37 -18.79
N GLY A 150 2.76 4.63 -18.58
CA GLY A 150 3.76 4.64 -19.64
C GLY A 150 3.91 3.26 -20.29
N ALA A 151 3.97 2.20 -19.49
CA ALA A 151 4.04 0.82 -19.97
C ALA A 151 2.78 0.44 -20.75
N PHE A 152 1.59 0.80 -20.26
CA PHE A 152 0.33 0.52 -20.95
C PHE A 152 0.19 1.34 -22.23
N PHE A 153 0.66 2.59 -22.25
CA PHE A 153 0.72 3.41 -23.46
C PHE A 153 1.57 2.73 -24.54
N VAL A 154 2.78 2.28 -24.21
CA VAL A 154 3.65 1.57 -25.15
C VAL A 154 3.00 0.28 -25.66
N LEU A 155 2.32 -0.46 -24.75
CA LEU A 155 1.60 -1.68 -25.12
C LEU A 155 0.45 -1.38 -26.10
N ALA A 156 -0.35 -0.36 -25.85
CA ALA A 156 -1.45 0.08 -26.72
C ALA A 156 -0.92 0.52 -28.10
N TRP A 157 0.19 1.28 -28.11
CA TRP A 157 0.87 1.72 -29.35
C TRP A 157 1.32 0.53 -30.18
N ARG A 158 2.05 -0.41 -29.59
CA ARG A 158 2.56 -1.59 -30.32
C ARG A 158 1.46 -2.52 -30.82
N SER A 159 0.40 -2.69 -30.05
CA SER A 159 -0.73 -3.56 -30.41
C SER A 159 -1.77 -2.86 -31.29
N ARG A 160 -1.64 -1.56 -31.53
CA ARG A 160 -2.63 -0.69 -32.22
C ARG A 160 -4.04 -0.73 -31.59
N ARG A 161 -4.13 -1.08 -30.30
CA ARG A 161 -5.40 -1.23 -29.56
C ARG A 161 -5.61 -0.04 -28.64
N TRP A 162 -5.92 1.12 -29.23
CA TRP A 162 -6.15 2.36 -28.51
C TRP A 162 -7.46 2.38 -27.73
N ASP A 163 -8.41 1.53 -28.10
CA ASP A 163 -9.69 1.36 -27.41
C ASP A 163 -9.54 0.98 -25.93
N ALA A 164 -8.49 0.22 -25.60
CA ALA A 164 -8.18 -0.16 -24.24
C ALA A 164 -7.56 0.98 -23.39
N PHE A 165 -6.99 2.00 -24.06
CA PHE A 165 -6.37 3.14 -23.38
C PHE A 165 -7.31 4.34 -23.24
N ALA A 166 -8.32 4.43 -24.13
CA ALA A 166 -9.28 5.53 -24.15
C ALA A 166 -10.51 5.32 -23.23
N LYS A 167 -10.62 4.17 -22.59
CA LYS A 167 -11.66 3.84 -21.59
C LYS A 167 -11.13 3.95 -20.17
#